data_5fcc043c7f849b55238b0d486eaf565e
#
_entry.id   5fcc043c7f849b55238b0d486eaf565e
#
_cell.length_a   1.000
_cell.length_b   1.000
_cell.length_c   1.000
_cell.angle_alpha   90.00
_cell.angle_beta   90.00
_cell.angle_gamma   90.00
#
_symmetry.space_group_name_H-M   'P 1'
#
loop_
_entity.id
_entity.type
_entity.pdbx_description
1 polymer ?
#
loop_
_entity_poly.entity_id
_entity_poly.type
_entity_poly.pdbx_seq_one_letter_code
_entity_poly.pdbx_strand_id
1 'polypeptide(L)'
;LGYKQVGSDFPVFLHPDTKEEYALARTERKSGKGHKGFAIDSNQSVSLEDDLKRRDLTINAIARTDNGDLIDPYKGKEDIANRVLRKVSHAFEEDPLRVLRVARLASQLKYLGFSIEEETLKTMKSISQSEELKTLPKERIWQETYKALEGRNPEVYFKELIESEAIYKLVEGNFYFNLKVLEKISSEILEPEQRWAALITNSDCDLDDINRAFGVPKKIQVLCYILGKLIQFNLNLKNAEIKNHEILDLIEELDGLRRNKRFIKILKILDAYNNSVLQLKGTFIPWEALSKQLLSIKPSSSTLKDKEIAEDIRLQRLKIIHQELKRNG
;
A
#
# COMPACT_ATOMS: atom_id res chain seq x y z
N LEU A 1 -27.43 -7.17 -26.40
CA LEU A 1 -26.32 -8.11 -26.17
C LEU A 1 -25.98 -8.30 -24.69
N GLY A 2 -26.63 -7.57 -23.73
CA GLY A 2 -26.44 -7.75 -22.28
C GLY A 2 -25.15 -7.19 -21.70
N TYR A 3 -24.38 -6.44 -22.44
CA TYR A 3 -23.15 -5.78 -21.93
C TYR A 3 -23.49 -4.70 -20.90
N LYS A 4 -22.68 -4.62 -19.83
CA LYS A 4 -22.82 -3.61 -18.79
C LYS A 4 -21.82 -2.48 -19.03
N GLN A 5 -22.32 -1.25 -19.24
CA GLN A 5 -21.47 -0.07 -19.32
C GLN A 5 -20.87 0.23 -17.94
N VAL A 6 -19.56 0.47 -17.90
CA VAL A 6 -18.80 0.89 -16.71
C VAL A 6 -17.99 2.14 -17.07
N GLY A 7 -17.83 3.03 -16.08
CA GLY A 7 -17.19 4.33 -16.29
C GLY A 7 -18.18 5.40 -16.75
N SER A 8 -18.15 6.57 -16.14
CA SER A 8 -19.01 7.71 -16.48
C SER A 8 -18.47 8.49 -17.68
N ASP A 9 -17.16 8.58 -17.78
CA ASP A 9 -16.49 9.44 -18.77
C ASP A 9 -16.02 8.65 -20.01
N PHE A 10 -15.98 7.29 -19.90
CA PHE A 10 -15.52 6.40 -20.96
C PHE A 10 -16.50 5.24 -21.14
N PRO A 11 -17.07 5.06 -22.33
CA PRO A 11 -17.92 3.91 -22.58
C PRO A 11 -17.09 2.64 -22.73
N VAL A 12 -16.81 1.99 -21.61
CA VAL A 12 -16.28 0.63 -21.55
C VAL A 12 -17.43 -0.30 -21.25
N PHE A 13 -17.55 -1.37 -22.00
CA PHE A 13 -18.62 -2.35 -21.87
C PHE A 13 -18.05 -3.67 -21.40
N LEU A 14 -18.55 -4.20 -20.29
CA LEU A 14 -18.18 -5.52 -19.79
C LEU A 14 -19.04 -6.60 -20.42
N HIS A 15 -18.41 -7.65 -20.93
CA HIS A 15 -19.09 -8.83 -21.39
C HIS A 15 -19.91 -9.47 -20.25
N PRO A 16 -21.16 -9.90 -20.47
CA PRO A 16 -22.01 -10.38 -19.38
C PRO A 16 -21.44 -11.59 -18.65
N ASP A 17 -20.76 -12.51 -19.36
CA ASP A 17 -20.24 -13.75 -18.82
C ASP A 17 -18.74 -13.67 -18.49
N THR A 18 -17.89 -13.33 -19.49
CA THR A 18 -16.42 -13.34 -19.34
C THR A 18 -15.88 -12.14 -18.58
N LYS A 19 -16.68 -11.06 -18.45
CA LYS A 19 -16.27 -9.76 -17.87
C LYS A 19 -15.13 -9.07 -18.63
N GLU A 20 -14.83 -9.51 -19.83
CA GLU A 20 -13.90 -8.84 -20.73
C GLU A 20 -14.38 -7.42 -21.05
N GLU A 21 -13.42 -6.52 -21.14
CA GLU A 21 -13.67 -5.11 -21.42
C GLU A 21 -13.68 -4.86 -22.94
N TYR A 22 -14.75 -4.26 -23.40
CA TYR A 22 -14.92 -3.81 -24.78
C TYR A 22 -15.01 -2.29 -24.81
N ALA A 23 -14.15 -1.64 -25.57
CA ALA A 23 -14.14 -0.19 -25.72
C ALA A 23 -13.85 0.19 -27.18
N LEU A 24 -14.37 1.33 -27.61
CA LEU A 24 -13.95 1.92 -28.87
C LEU A 24 -12.54 2.49 -28.76
N ALA A 25 -11.80 2.47 -29.87
CA ALA A 25 -10.58 3.24 -30.01
C ALA A 25 -10.87 4.72 -29.74
N ARG A 26 -9.98 5.42 -29.04
CA ARG A 26 -10.20 6.82 -28.66
C ARG A 26 -8.92 7.62 -28.64
N THR A 27 -9.05 8.92 -28.86
CA THR A 27 -8.03 9.90 -28.54
C THR A 27 -8.43 10.69 -27.30
N GLU A 28 -7.44 11.09 -26.53
CA GLU A 28 -7.61 11.94 -25.36
C GLU A 28 -6.82 13.23 -25.60
N ARG A 29 -7.44 14.40 -25.43
CA ARG A 29 -6.75 15.68 -25.50
C ARG A 29 -6.95 16.42 -24.19
N LYS A 30 -5.87 16.89 -23.59
CA LYS A 30 -5.93 17.70 -22.40
C LYS A 30 -6.61 19.04 -22.73
N SER A 31 -7.76 19.31 -22.14
CA SER A 31 -8.55 20.53 -22.29
C SER A 31 -8.61 21.37 -21.02
N GLY A 32 -8.06 20.88 -19.89
CA GLY A 32 -8.07 21.54 -18.59
C GLY A 32 -7.10 20.93 -17.59
N LYS A 33 -7.14 21.40 -16.33
CA LYS A 33 -6.32 20.87 -15.25
C LYS A 33 -6.97 19.64 -14.60
N GLY A 34 -6.14 18.65 -14.25
CA GLY A 34 -6.55 17.48 -13.49
C GLY A 34 -7.31 16.42 -14.30
N HIS A 35 -7.81 15.41 -13.60
CA HIS A 35 -8.46 14.22 -14.17
C HIS A 35 -9.72 14.53 -15.04
N LYS A 36 -10.48 15.58 -14.74
CA LYS A 36 -11.67 15.96 -15.53
C LYS A 36 -11.35 16.87 -16.72
N GLY A 37 -10.09 17.18 -16.95
CA GLY A 37 -9.64 18.10 -18.00
C GLY A 37 -9.30 17.41 -19.31
N PHE A 38 -9.96 16.30 -19.67
CA PHE A 38 -9.77 15.61 -20.95
C PHE A 38 -11.01 15.74 -21.83
N ALA A 39 -10.81 16.22 -23.06
CA ALA A 39 -11.76 16.04 -24.14
C ALA A 39 -11.46 14.68 -24.80
N ILE A 40 -12.45 13.79 -24.76
CA ILE A 40 -12.33 12.45 -25.31
C ILE A 40 -13.07 12.44 -26.64
N ASP A 41 -12.39 11.99 -27.66
CA ASP A 41 -12.99 11.68 -28.94
C ASP A 41 -12.93 10.17 -29.15
N SER A 42 -14.10 9.54 -29.12
CA SER A 42 -14.29 8.09 -29.31
C SER A 42 -15.24 7.86 -30.47
N ASN A 43 -14.79 8.18 -31.66
CA ASN A 43 -15.54 7.94 -32.89
C ASN A 43 -14.87 6.85 -33.75
N GLN A 44 -15.59 6.37 -34.76
CA GLN A 44 -15.13 5.33 -35.67
C GLN A 44 -13.92 5.75 -36.55
N SER A 45 -13.55 7.04 -36.57
CA SER A 45 -12.41 7.55 -37.32
C SER A 45 -11.08 7.46 -36.53
N VAL A 46 -11.13 7.18 -35.23
CA VAL A 46 -9.91 7.00 -34.41
C VAL A 46 -9.21 5.69 -34.80
N SER A 47 -7.98 5.78 -35.26
CA SER A 47 -7.21 4.61 -35.63
C SER A 47 -6.74 3.82 -34.39
N LEU A 48 -6.47 2.52 -34.56
CA LEU A 48 -5.87 1.71 -33.51
C LEU A 48 -4.50 2.27 -33.09
N GLU A 49 -3.74 2.80 -34.04
CA GLU A 49 -2.43 3.39 -33.76
C GLU A 49 -2.54 4.61 -32.86
N ASP A 50 -3.55 5.48 -33.07
CA ASP A 50 -3.81 6.63 -32.21
C ASP A 50 -4.22 6.19 -30.80
N ASP A 51 -5.02 5.13 -30.66
CA ASP A 51 -5.35 4.56 -29.34
C ASP A 51 -4.12 4.00 -28.63
N LEU A 52 -3.24 3.31 -29.35
CA LEU A 52 -2.00 2.80 -28.78
C LEU A 52 -1.02 3.92 -28.40
N LYS A 53 -0.98 5.01 -29.19
CA LYS A 53 -0.11 6.18 -28.99
C LYS A 53 -0.32 6.88 -27.64
N ARG A 54 -1.57 6.94 -27.17
CA ARG A 54 -1.92 7.58 -25.91
C ARG A 54 -1.66 6.73 -24.66
N ARG A 55 -1.21 5.48 -24.82
CA ARG A 55 -0.92 4.59 -23.68
C ARG A 55 0.32 5.02 -22.92
N ASP A 56 0.49 4.46 -21.72
CA ASP A 56 1.60 4.79 -20.82
C ASP A 56 2.96 4.27 -21.32
N LEU A 57 3.09 2.97 -21.56
CA LEU A 57 4.34 2.30 -21.91
C LEU A 57 4.21 1.52 -23.21
N THR A 58 5.30 1.43 -23.97
CA THR A 58 5.38 0.66 -25.22
C THR A 58 4.98 -0.80 -25.04
N ILE A 59 5.35 -1.42 -23.92
CA ILE A 59 4.97 -2.79 -23.58
C ILE A 59 3.46 -2.99 -23.40
N ASN A 60 2.74 -1.91 -23.13
CA ASN A 60 1.26 -1.86 -23.00
C ASN A 60 0.58 -1.34 -24.29
N ALA A 61 1.37 -0.98 -25.31
CA ALA A 61 0.88 -0.43 -26.57
C ALA A 61 1.00 -1.43 -27.73
N ILE A 62 0.80 -2.69 -27.42
CA ILE A 62 0.75 -3.81 -28.37
C ILE A 62 -0.71 -4.27 -28.45
N ALA A 63 -1.22 -4.45 -29.65
CA ALA A 63 -2.53 -5.01 -29.90
C ALA A 63 -2.41 -6.37 -30.60
N ARG A 64 -3.45 -7.18 -30.50
CA ARG A 64 -3.59 -8.44 -31.19
C ARG A 64 -4.89 -8.45 -31.99
N THR A 65 -4.81 -8.84 -33.26
CA THR A 65 -5.99 -9.00 -34.11
C THR A 65 -6.72 -10.30 -33.76
N ASP A 66 -7.95 -10.45 -34.26
CA ASP A 66 -8.72 -11.71 -34.11
C ASP A 66 -8.02 -12.89 -34.80
N ASN A 67 -7.26 -12.65 -35.86
CA ASN A 67 -6.44 -13.66 -36.54
C ASN A 67 -5.16 -14.03 -35.76
N GLY A 68 -4.86 -13.32 -34.68
CA GLY A 68 -3.67 -13.57 -33.84
C GLY A 68 -2.46 -12.74 -34.20
N ASP A 69 -2.50 -11.91 -35.23
CA ASP A 69 -1.39 -11.04 -35.63
C ASP A 69 -1.16 -9.93 -34.60
N LEU A 70 0.10 -9.65 -34.31
CA LEU A 70 0.47 -8.58 -33.36
C LEU A 70 0.72 -7.26 -34.11
N ILE A 71 0.06 -6.21 -33.66
CA ILE A 71 0.22 -4.84 -34.11
C ILE A 71 1.04 -4.11 -33.03
N ASP A 72 2.27 -3.73 -33.38
CA ASP A 72 3.24 -3.13 -32.45
C ASP A 72 3.94 -1.93 -33.08
N PRO A 73 3.23 -0.80 -33.27
CA PRO A 73 3.79 0.39 -33.94
C PRO A 73 4.87 1.10 -33.10
N TYR A 74 4.91 0.85 -31.78
CA TYR A 74 5.82 1.52 -30.85
C TYR A 74 6.93 0.62 -30.33
N LYS A 75 7.20 -0.55 -30.96
CA LYS A 75 8.28 -1.47 -30.61
C LYS A 75 8.22 -2.05 -29.21
N GLY A 76 7.02 -2.24 -28.68
CA GLY A 76 6.84 -2.81 -27.34
C GLY A 76 7.43 -4.20 -27.19
N LYS A 77 7.44 -5.03 -28.25
CA LYS A 77 8.08 -6.35 -28.24
C LYS A 77 9.59 -6.26 -28.07
N GLU A 78 10.24 -5.26 -28.71
CA GLU A 78 11.66 -5.00 -28.55
C GLU A 78 11.98 -4.58 -27.11
N ASP A 79 11.17 -3.68 -26.53
CA ASP A 79 11.32 -3.25 -25.15
C ASP A 79 11.04 -4.39 -24.14
N ILE A 80 10.11 -5.30 -24.43
CA ILE A 80 9.93 -6.52 -23.64
C ILE A 80 11.18 -7.39 -23.66
N ALA A 81 11.75 -7.62 -24.84
CA ALA A 81 12.95 -8.43 -24.99
C ALA A 81 14.16 -7.79 -24.26
N ASN A 82 14.28 -6.47 -24.33
CA ASN A 82 15.33 -5.70 -23.66
C ASN A 82 15.04 -5.40 -22.21
N ARG A 83 13.84 -5.74 -21.69
CA ARG A 83 13.37 -5.49 -20.32
C ARG A 83 13.38 -4.01 -19.96
N VAL A 84 12.85 -3.18 -20.85
CA VAL A 84 12.82 -1.72 -20.73
C VAL A 84 11.39 -1.24 -20.55
N LEU A 85 11.18 -0.32 -19.63
CA LEU A 85 9.94 0.42 -19.45
C LEU A 85 10.09 1.81 -20.09
N ARG A 86 9.57 1.94 -21.31
CA ARG A 86 9.68 3.14 -22.16
C ARG A 86 8.31 3.76 -22.36
N LYS A 87 8.19 5.08 -22.20
CA LYS A 87 6.97 5.84 -22.57
C LYS A 87 6.68 5.73 -24.07
N VAL A 88 5.41 5.68 -24.43
CA VAL A 88 5.02 5.54 -25.85
C VAL A 88 5.26 6.85 -26.62
N SER A 89 4.83 7.98 -26.07
CA SER A 89 4.84 9.27 -26.75
C SER A 89 4.79 10.44 -25.76
N HIS A 90 4.73 11.67 -26.27
CA HIS A 90 4.48 12.87 -25.46
C HIS A 90 3.09 12.87 -24.77
N ALA A 91 2.12 12.09 -25.25
CA ALA A 91 0.86 11.92 -24.55
C ALA A 91 1.03 11.36 -23.12
N PHE A 92 2.20 10.79 -22.81
CA PHE A 92 2.56 10.37 -21.46
C PHE A 92 2.40 11.50 -20.42
N GLU A 93 2.71 12.72 -20.81
CA GLU A 93 2.68 13.90 -19.93
C GLU A 93 1.27 14.39 -19.62
N GLU A 94 0.26 13.93 -20.35
CA GLU A 94 -1.12 14.36 -20.18
C GLU A 94 -1.77 13.85 -18.89
N ASP A 95 -1.45 12.63 -18.43
CA ASP A 95 -1.98 12.07 -17.17
C ASP A 95 -0.85 11.87 -16.13
N PRO A 96 -0.77 12.73 -15.10
CA PRO A 96 0.27 12.63 -14.08
C PRO A 96 0.22 11.30 -13.29
N LEU A 97 -0.91 10.57 -13.28
CA LEU A 97 -0.98 9.25 -12.67
C LEU A 97 -0.03 8.24 -13.33
N ARG A 98 0.38 8.47 -14.57
CA ARG A 98 1.31 7.58 -15.28
C ARG A 98 2.66 7.47 -14.57
N VAL A 99 3.08 8.50 -13.84
CA VAL A 99 4.28 8.43 -12.98
C VAL A 99 4.14 7.30 -11.95
N LEU A 100 3.00 7.24 -11.26
CA LEU A 100 2.75 6.18 -10.27
C LEU A 100 2.56 4.82 -10.95
N ARG A 101 1.92 4.77 -12.10
CA ARG A 101 1.73 3.54 -12.88
C ARG A 101 3.05 2.93 -13.33
N VAL A 102 3.98 3.75 -13.83
CA VAL A 102 5.32 3.28 -14.25
C VAL A 102 6.11 2.79 -13.04
N ALA A 103 6.13 3.53 -11.94
CA ALA A 103 6.75 3.09 -10.70
C ALA A 103 6.20 1.73 -10.21
N ARG A 104 4.87 1.54 -10.29
CA ARG A 104 4.22 0.26 -9.96
C ARG A 104 4.65 -0.86 -10.92
N LEU A 105 4.67 -0.61 -12.22
CA LEU A 105 5.09 -1.62 -13.21
C LEU A 105 6.58 -1.97 -13.03
N ALA A 106 7.44 -1.01 -12.72
CA ALA A 106 8.84 -1.26 -12.38
C ALA A 106 8.95 -2.20 -11.15
N SER A 107 8.17 -1.95 -10.12
CA SER A 107 8.07 -2.81 -8.93
C SER A 107 7.60 -4.24 -9.28
N GLN A 108 6.53 -4.35 -10.06
CA GLN A 108 5.94 -5.64 -10.44
C GLN A 108 6.83 -6.47 -11.37
N LEU A 109 7.60 -5.82 -12.25
CA LEU A 109 8.44 -6.47 -13.26
C LEU A 109 9.92 -6.54 -12.86
N LYS A 110 10.28 -6.04 -11.67
CA LYS A 110 11.66 -6.06 -11.16
C LYS A 110 12.29 -7.44 -11.16
N TYR A 111 11.53 -8.45 -10.74
CA TYR A 111 12.02 -9.84 -10.68
C TYR A 111 12.33 -10.44 -12.06
N LEU A 112 11.79 -9.85 -13.15
CA LEU A 112 12.11 -10.18 -14.54
C LEU A 112 13.28 -9.35 -15.08
N GLY A 113 13.82 -8.42 -14.29
CA GLY A 113 14.95 -7.58 -14.66
C GLY A 113 14.60 -6.31 -15.42
N PHE A 114 13.31 -5.89 -15.45
CA PHE A 114 12.93 -4.65 -16.10
C PHE A 114 13.44 -3.42 -15.33
N SER A 115 13.77 -2.38 -16.10
CA SER A 115 14.17 -1.05 -15.60
C SER A 115 13.51 0.06 -16.41
N ILE A 116 13.33 1.22 -15.77
CA ILE A 116 12.81 2.40 -16.44
C ILE A 116 13.91 2.99 -17.35
N GLU A 117 13.52 3.34 -18.57
CA GLU A 117 14.40 4.01 -19.51
C GLU A 117 14.71 5.43 -19.04
N GLU A 118 15.94 5.90 -19.28
CA GLU A 118 16.43 7.19 -18.77
C GLU A 118 15.56 8.38 -19.22
N GLU A 119 15.14 8.42 -20.47
CA GLU A 119 14.29 9.51 -21.00
C GLU A 119 12.89 9.46 -20.41
N THR A 120 12.37 8.26 -20.14
CA THR A 120 11.11 8.07 -19.42
C THR A 120 11.21 8.58 -18.00
N LEU A 121 12.30 8.28 -17.29
CA LEU A 121 12.55 8.79 -15.94
C LEU A 121 12.68 10.33 -15.92
N LYS A 122 13.37 10.93 -16.88
CA LYS A 122 13.44 12.40 -17.04
C LYS A 122 12.04 13.01 -17.22
N THR A 123 11.19 12.36 -18.02
CA THR A 123 9.80 12.82 -18.20
C THR A 123 8.99 12.69 -16.90
N MET A 124 9.14 11.59 -16.15
CA MET A 124 8.53 11.43 -14.83
C MET A 124 8.96 12.54 -13.87
N LYS A 125 10.25 12.92 -13.85
CA LYS A 125 10.76 14.06 -13.05
C LYS A 125 10.12 15.38 -13.47
N SER A 126 10.06 15.66 -14.77
CA SER A 126 9.41 16.87 -15.29
C SER A 126 7.96 16.99 -14.82
N ILE A 127 7.18 15.91 -14.92
CA ILE A 127 5.80 15.86 -14.42
C ILE A 127 5.76 16.09 -12.91
N SER A 128 6.69 15.49 -12.17
CA SER A 128 6.77 15.61 -10.72
C SER A 128 7.11 17.02 -10.26
N GLN A 129 7.89 17.78 -11.04
CA GLN A 129 8.19 19.17 -10.76
C GLN A 129 7.01 20.10 -11.02
N SER A 130 6.03 19.68 -11.82
CA SER A 130 4.77 20.41 -12.00
C SER A 130 3.84 20.25 -10.80
N GLU A 131 2.80 21.11 -10.71
CA GLU A 131 1.78 20.98 -9.65
C GLU A 131 0.69 19.94 -9.97
N GLU A 132 0.81 19.24 -11.10
CA GLU A 132 -0.25 18.35 -11.58
C GLU A 132 -0.41 17.08 -10.71
N LEU A 133 0.66 16.55 -10.14
CA LEU A 133 0.58 15.41 -9.22
C LEU A 133 -0.31 15.71 -8.00
N LYS A 134 -0.34 16.97 -7.53
CA LYS A 134 -1.20 17.38 -6.41
C LYS A 134 -2.70 17.34 -6.76
N THR A 135 -3.03 17.38 -8.04
CA THR A 135 -4.42 17.33 -8.52
C THR A 135 -4.99 15.92 -8.58
N LEU A 136 -4.17 14.90 -8.39
CA LEU A 136 -4.60 13.52 -8.45
C LEU A 136 -5.61 13.19 -7.33
N PRO A 137 -6.73 12.53 -7.67
CA PRO A 137 -7.63 11.98 -6.66
C PRO A 137 -6.87 10.99 -5.74
N LYS A 138 -7.04 11.16 -4.45
CA LYS A 138 -6.32 10.34 -3.45
C LYS A 138 -6.63 8.85 -3.60
N GLU A 139 -7.84 8.51 -4.02
CA GLU A 139 -8.25 7.13 -4.30
C GLU A 139 -7.43 6.51 -5.42
N ARG A 140 -7.10 7.27 -6.49
CA ARG A 140 -6.26 6.79 -7.59
C ARG A 140 -4.81 6.58 -7.14
N ILE A 141 -4.28 7.48 -6.30
CA ILE A 141 -2.94 7.33 -5.70
C ILE A 141 -2.90 6.04 -4.88
N TRP A 142 -3.90 5.84 -4.01
CA TRP A 142 -3.97 4.65 -3.17
C TRP A 142 -4.11 3.36 -3.98
N GLN A 143 -4.90 3.35 -5.03
CA GLN A 143 -5.06 2.18 -5.90
C GLN A 143 -3.75 1.73 -6.54
N GLU A 144 -2.94 2.65 -7.06
CA GLU A 144 -1.64 2.30 -7.65
C GLU A 144 -0.65 1.84 -6.56
N THR A 145 -0.64 2.51 -5.40
CA THR A 145 0.18 2.13 -4.24
C THR A 145 -0.21 0.75 -3.72
N TYR A 146 -1.50 0.48 -3.58
CA TYR A 146 -2.00 -0.81 -3.11
C TYR A 146 -1.57 -1.95 -4.04
N LYS A 147 -1.74 -1.79 -5.36
CA LYS A 147 -1.29 -2.76 -6.36
C LYS A 147 0.23 -2.95 -6.36
N ALA A 148 1.00 -1.93 -6.03
CA ALA A 148 2.45 -2.06 -5.88
C ALA A 148 2.80 -2.88 -4.63
N LEU A 149 2.08 -2.63 -3.52
CA LEU A 149 2.24 -3.38 -2.28
C LEU A 149 1.83 -4.87 -2.39
N GLU A 150 0.98 -5.25 -3.35
CA GLU A 150 0.68 -6.65 -3.66
C GLU A 150 1.86 -7.39 -4.32
N GLY A 151 2.78 -6.66 -4.95
CA GLY A 151 3.90 -7.19 -5.72
C GLY A 151 4.97 -7.87 -4.87
N ARG A 152 5.96 -8.47 -5.57
CA ARG A 152 7.12 -9.13 -4.94
C ARG A 152 8.16 -8.14 -4.40
N ASN A 153 8.30 -6.99 -5.07
CA ASN A 153 9.32 -5.98 -4.78
C ASN A 153 8.67 -4.61 -4.50
N PRO A 154 7.80 -4.49 -3.48
CA PRO A 154 7.06 -3.24 -3.23
C PRO A 154 7.97 -2.05 -2.89
N GLU A 155 9.18 -2.28 -2.38
CA GLU A 155 10.19 -1.27 -2.10
C GLU A 155 10.60 -0.50 -3.36
N VAL A 156 10.61 -1.17 -4.52
CA VAL A 156 10.96 -0.55 -5.80
C VAL A 156 9.99 0.55 -6.19
N TYR A 157 8.69 0.38 -5.92
CA TYR A 157 7.70 1.42 -6.17
C TYR A 157 8.06 2.75 -5.49
N PHE A 158 8.36 2.69 -4.20
CA PHE A 158 8.72 3.89 -3.44
C PHE A 158 10.09 4.44 -3.86
N LYS A 159 11.03 3.55 -4.21
CA LYS A 159 12.32 3.96 -4.76
C LYS A 159 12.14 4.76 -6.04
N GLU A 160 11.32 4.30 -6.98
CA GLU A 160 11.06 5.01 -8.23
C GLU A 160 10.30 6.33 -8.02
N LEU A 161 9.40 6.40 -7.02
CA LEU A 161 8.76 7.66 -6.64
C LEU A 161 9.74 8.66 -6.02
N ILE A 162 10.74 8.20 -5.27
CA ILE A 162 11.82 9.04 -4.73
C ILE A 162 12.72 9.51 -5.88
N GLU A 163 13.14 8.61 -6.75
CA GLU A 163 14.05 8.89 -7.85
C GLU A 163 13.41 9.84 -8.89
N SER A 164 12.12 9.70 -9.15
CA SER A 164 11.35 10.64 -10.00
C SER A 164 10.92 11.91 -9.27
N GLU A 165 11.27 12.10 -8.01
CA GLU A 165 10.87 13.24 -7.16
C GLU A 165 9.33 13.32 -6.90
N ALA A 166 8.55 12.37 -7.40
CA ALA A 166 7.09 12.37 -7.26
C ALA A 166 6.63 12.34 -5.80
N ILE A 167 7.35 11.62 -4.95
CA ILE A 167 7.00 11.47 -3.54
C ILE A 167 6.95 12.81 -2.80
N TYR A 168 7.87 13.75 -3.14
CA TYR A 168 7.95 15.07 -2.51
C TYR A 168 6.84 16.04 -2.94
N LYS A 169 6.10 15.67 -3.99
CA LYS A 169 4.88 16.39 -4.40
C LYS A 169 3.62 15.79 -3.82
N LEU A 170 3.63 14.50 -3.52
CA LEU A 170 2.49 13.81 -2.90
C LEU A 170 2.44 14.08 -1.40
N VAL A 171 3.60 14.14 -0.74
CA VAL A 171 3.75 14.30 0.71
C VAL A 171 4.46 15.63 0.98
N GLU A 172 3.86 16.45 1.82
CA GLU A 172 4.47 17.71 2.27
C GLU A 172 5.33 17.49 3.52
N GLY A 173 6.38 18.31 3.68
CA GLY A 173 7.26 18.24 4.84
C GLY A 173 8.45 17.30 4.68
N ASN A 174 9.20 17.17 5.76
CA ASN A 174 10.33 16.25 5.82
C ASN A 174 9.86 14.86 6.22
N PHE A 175 10.24 13.87 5.43
CA PHE A 175 9.96 12.47 5.73
C PHE A 175 11.07 11.58 5.15
N TYR A 176 11.19 10.40 5.75
CA TYR A 176 12.11 9.37 5.27
C TYR A 176 11.41 8.01 5.32
N PHE A 177 11.34 7.31 4.19
CA PHE A 177 10.87 5.93 4.14
C PHE A 177 12.00 4.93 4.34
N ASN A 178 11.88 4.08 5.33
CA ASN A 178 12.81 2.98 5.53
C ASN A 178 12.46 1.79 4.61
N LEU A 179 12.86 1.88 3.33
CA LEU A 179 12.53 0.88 2.31
C LEU A 179 13.10 -0.51 2.62
N LYS A 180 14.19 -0.59 3.41
CA LYS A 180 14.77 -1.88 3.86
C LYS A 180 13.79 -2.68 4.70
N VAL A 181 12.82 -2.04 5.34
CA VAL A 181 11.74 -2.74 6.05
C VAL A 181 10.91 -3.55 5.07
N LEU A 182 10.43 -2.94 3.98
CA LEU A 182 9.66 -3.65 2.96
C LEU A 182 10.45 -4.79 2.32
N GLU A 183 11.71 -4.55 1.97
CA GLU A 183 12.58 -5.57 1.39
C GLU A 183 12.69 -6.81 2.29
N LYS A 184 12.86 -6.60 3.61
CA LYS A 184 13.02 -7.67 4.59
C LYS A 184 11.72 -8.43 4.88
N ILE A 185 10.60 -7.71 5.04
CA ILE A 185 9.34 -8.33 5.49
C ILE A 185 8.45 -8.83 4.36
N SER A 186 8.70 -8.43 3.10
CA SER A 186 7.80 -8.76 1.99
C SER A 186 7.73 -10.24 1.66
N SER A 187 8.71 -11.04 2.08
CA SER A 187 8.66 -12.50 1.99
C SER A 187 7.78 -13.15 3.07
N GLU A 188 7.62 -12.50 4.23
CA GLU A 188 6.88 -13.03 5.38
C GLU A 188 5.45 -12.45 5.45
N ILE A 189 5.27 -11.20 5.02
CA ILE A 189 4.01 -10.47 5.06
C ILE A 189 3.50 -10.25 3.66
N LEU A 190 2.38 -10.89 3.30
CA LEU A 190 1.82 -10.83 1.96
C LEU A 190 0.68 -9.81 1.81
N GLU A 191 -0.01 -9.44 2.90
CA GLU A 191 -1.15 -8.51 2.85
C GLU A 191 -0.66 -7.06 2.65
N PRO A 192 -1.11 -6.34 1.61
CA PRO A 192 -0.67 -4.98 1.29
C PRO A 192 -0.85 -3.98 2.42
N GLU A 193 -1.97 -4.08 3.17
CA GLU A 193 -2.26 -3.22 4.31
C GLU A 193 -1.22 -3.35 5.42
N GLN A 194 -0.71 -4.56 5.62
CA GLN A 194 0.30 -4.86 6.62
C GLN A 194 1.67 -4.33 6.19
N ARG A 195 2.01 -4.48 4.90
CA ARG A 195 3.23 -3.92 4.31
C ARG A 195 3.25 -2.40 4.40
N TRP A 196 2.11 -1.76 4.11
CA TRP A 196 1.96 -0.31 4.28
C TRP A 196 2.20 0.10 5.74
N ALA A 197 1.50 -0.54 6.69
CA ALA A 197 1.67 -0.23 8.10
C ALA A 197 3.12 -0.40 8.57
N ALA A 198 3.77 -1.49 8.19
CA ALA A 198 5.17 -1.73 8.55
C ALA A 198 6.12 -0.69 7.94
N LEU A 199 5.88 -0.25 6.71
CA LEU A 199 6.68 0.80 6.08
C LEU A 199 6.57 2.11 6.85
N ILE A 200 5.35 2.64 7.04
CA ILE A 200 5.19 3.99 7.56
C ILE A 200 5.46 4.12 9.07
N THR A 201 5.21 3.07 9.85
CA THR A 201 5.54 3.06 11.29
C THR A 201 7.04 3.04 11.58
N ASN A 202 7.85 2.78 10.57
CA ASN A 202 9.32 2.78 10.64
C ASN A 202 9.94 3.92 9.85
N SER A 203 9.12 4.82 9.38
CA SER A 203 9.54 5.99 8.65
C SER A 203 9.55 7.19 9.59
N ASP A 204 10.46 8.12 9.35
CA ASP A 204 10.46 9.40 10.05
C ASP A 204 9.45 10.32 9.36
N CYS A 205 8.21 10.24 9.80
CA CYS A 205 7.09 11.01 9.23
C CYS A 205 5.90 11.05 10.18
N ASP A 206 5.06 12.06 10.02
CA ASP A 206 3.73 12.07 10.63
C ASP A 206 2.83 11.05 9.94
N LEU A 207 2.28 10.08 10.71
CA LEU A 207 1.47 9.00 10.19
C LEU A 207 0.16 9.48 9.57
N ASP A 208 -0.45 10.51 10.14
CA ASP A 208 -1.72 11.04 9.64
C ASP A 208 -1.51 11.80 8.32
N ASP A 209 -0.43 12.54 8.21
CA ASP A 209 -0.08 13.29 7.00
C ASP A 209 0.22 12.33 5.83
N ILE A 210 1.04 11.32 6.06
CA ILE A 210 1.33 10.30 5.04
C ILE A 210 0.07 9.54 4.62
N ASN A 211 -0.73 9.08 5.58
CA ASN A 211 -1.97 8.38 5.27
C ASN A 211 -2.95 9.25 4.48
N ARG A 212 -3.02 10.56 4.79
CA ARG A 212 -3.84 11.53 4.08
C ARG A 212 -3.31 11.77 2.67
N ALA A 213 -2.00 11.92 2.52
CA ALA A 213 -1.34 12.14 1.23
C ALA A 213 -1.63 11.01 0.24
N PHE A 214 -1.58 9.77 0.70
CA PHE A 214 -1.86 8.58 -0.11
C PHE A 214 -3.35 8.19 -0.19
N GLY A 215 -4.24 8.85 0.53
CA GLY A 215 -5.66 8.50 0.54
C GLY A 215 -5.96 7.14 1.17
N VAL A 216 -5.20 6.78 2.19
CA VAL A 216 -5.28 5.47 2.84
C VAL A 216 -6.63 5.27 3.53
N PRO A 217 -7.34 4.15 3.33
CA PRO A 217 -8.60 3.88 4.01
C PRO A 217 -8.49 3.86 5.54
N LYS A 218 -9.49 4.37 6.24
CA LYS A 218 -9.48 4.50 7.72
C LYS A 218 -9.16 3.21 8.46
N LYS A 219 -9.63 2.08 7.93
CA LYS A 219 -9.33 0.74 8.49
C LYS A 219 -7.81 0.47 8.56
N ILE A 220 -7.07 0.89 7.54
CA ILE A 220 -5.62 0.69 7.45
C ILE A 220 -4.89 1.71 8.33
N GLN A 221 -5.37 2.95 8.40
CA GLN A 221 -4.82 3.96 9.33
C GLN A 221 -4.86 3.48 10.78
N VAL A 222 -5.96 2.85 11.20
CA VAL A 222 -6.06 2.24 12.55
C VAL A 222 -5.02 1.14 12.76
N LEU A 223 -4.72 0.33 11.72
CA LEU A 223 -3.68 -0.69 11.78
C LEU A 223 -2.29 -0.06 11.99
N CYS A 224 -1.99 1.01 11.24
CA CYS A 224 -0.75 1.77 11.39
C CYS A 224 -0.59 2.35 12.81
N TYR A 225 -1.65 2.95 13.35
CA TYR A 225 -1.66 3.49 14.70
C TYR A 225 -1.34 2.42 15.75
N ILE A 226 -2.05 1.28 15.69
CA ILE A 226 -1.86 0.18 16.67
C ILE A 226 -0.43 -0.38 16.58
N LEU A 227 0.06 -0.62 15.36
CA LEU A 227 1.41 -1.13 15.15
C LEU A 227 2.47 -0.15 15.67
N GLY A 228 2.32 1.14 15.38
CA GLY A 228 3.22 2.19 15.87
C GLY A 228 3.29 2.25 17.38
N LYS A 229 2.15 2.16 18.08
CA LYS A 229 2.09 2.10 19.55
C LYS A 229 2.82 0.88 20.12
N LEU A 230 2.62 -0.29 19.50
CA LEU A 230 3.30 -1.53 19.93
C LEU A 230 4.82 -1.47 19.72
N ILE A 231 5.26 -0.95 18.57
CA ILE A 231 6.70 -0.75 18.28
C ILE A 231 7.31 0.21 19.29
N GLN A 232 6.69 1.36 19.53
CA GLN A 232 7.17 2.35 20.48
C GLN A 232 7.25 1.77 21.89
N PHE A 233 6.23 1.02 22.30
CA PHE A 233 6.24 0.33 23.59
C PHE A 233 7.42 -0.64 23.68
N ASN A 234 7.63 -1.50 22.67
CA ASN A 234 8.75 -2.45 22.66
C ASN A 234 10.13 -1.74 22.67
N LEU A 235 10.27 -0.60 22.02
CA LEU A 235 11.51 0.18 22.05
C LEU A 235 11.80 0.76 23.44
N ASN A 236 10.76 1.21 24.14
CA ASN A 236 10.90 1.75 25.50
C ASN A 236 11.30 0.68 26.52
N LEU A 237 10.92 -0.60 26.27
CA LEU A 237 11.29 -1.73 27.14
C LEU A 237 12.80 -1.98 27.24
N LYS A 238 13.58 -1.53 26.26
CA LYS A 238 15.06 -1.69 26.31
C LYS A 238 15.71 -0.97 27.47
N ASN A 239 15.05 0.07 28.01
CA ASN A 239 15.64 1.02 28.95
C ASN A 239 14.89 1.13 30.28
N ALA A 240 13.80 0.39 30.49
CA ALA A 240 12.94 0.53 31.67
C ALA A 240 12.41 -0.81 32.16
N GLU A 241 12.19 -0.93 33.47
CA GLU A 241 11.50 -2.04 34.09
C GLU A 241 10.00 -2.01 33.71
N ILE A 242 9.50 -3.12 33.18
CA ILE A 242 8.13 -3.22 32.69
C ILE A 242 7.16 -3.35 33.86
N LYS A 243 6.17 -2.48 33.95
CA LYS A 243 5.07 -2.59 34.89
C LYS A 243 3.88 -3.33 34.29
N ASN A 244 3.35 -4.30 34.99
CA ASN A 244 2.24 -5.14 34.49
C ASN A 244 1.01 -4.33 34.05
N HIS A 245 0.71 -3.23 34.74
CA HIS A 245 -0.42 -2.37 34.38
C HIS A 245 -0.22 -1.64 33.05
N GLU A 246 1.02 -1.25 32.70
CA GLU A 246 1.31 -0.58 31.42
C GLU A 246 1.02 -1.50 30.21
N ILE A 247 1.29 -2.79 30.36
CA ILE A 247 0.96 -3.80 29.33
C ILE A 247 -0.57 -3.94 29.20
N LEU A 248 -1.28 -4.04 30.34
CA LEU A 248 -2.72 -4.18 30.33
C LEU A 248 -3.39 -2.94 29.73
N ASP A 249 -2.97 -1.75 30.19
CA ASP A 249 -3.48 -0.47 29.70
C ASP A 249 -3.28 -0.31 28.19
N LEU A 250 -2.11 -0.71 27.66
CA LEU A 250 -1.86 -0.70 26.24
C LEU A 250 -2.79 -1.66 25.48
N ILE A 251 -2.97 -2.90 25.95
CA ILE A 251 -3.89 -3.85 25.31
C ILE A 251 -5.32 -3.32 25.31
N GLU A 252 -5.77 -2.68 26.39
CA GLU A 252 -7.10 -2.10 26.54
C GLU A 252 -7.24 -0.85 25.63
N GLU A 253 -6.27 0.08 25.61
CA GLU A 253 -6.21 1.24 24.71
C GLU A 253 -6.32 0.83 23.24
N LEU A 254 -5.62 -0.22 22.86
CA LEU A 254 -5.62 -0.72 21.48
C LEU A 254 -6.83 -1.60 21.12
N ASP A 255 -7.78 -1.73 22.05
CA ASP A 255 -8.96 -2.59 21.88
C ASP A 255 -8.61 -4.06 21.58
N GLY A 256 -7.47 -4.49 22.13
CA GLY A 256 -6.84 -5.78 21.81
C GLY A 256 -7.63 -6.99 22.26
N LEU A 257 -8.42 -6.86 23.34
CA LEU A 257 -9.28 -7.93 23.84
C LEU A 257 -10.60 -8.01 23.06
N ARG A 258 -11.31 -6.90 22.90
CA ARG A 258 -12.61 -6.88 22.20
C ARG A 258 -12.47 -7.19 20.71
N ARG A 259 -11.43 -6.66 20.05
CA ARG A 259 -11.15 -6.90 18.62
C ARG A 259 -9.93 -7.81 18.44
N ASN A 260 -9.89 -8.90 19.18
CA ASN A 260 -8.74 -9.78 19.27
C ASN A 260 -8.25 -10.31 17.92
N LYS A 261 -9.15 -10.71 17.00
CA LYS A 261 -8.74 -11.16 15.65
C LYS A 261 -7.90 -10.12 14.91
N ARG A 262 -8.26 -8.83 15.02
CA ARG A 262 -7.48 -7.73 14.45
C ARG A 262 -6.14 -7.60 15.16
N PHE A 263 -6.14 -7.64 16.50
CA PHE A 263 -4.95 -7.51 17.33
C PHE A 263 -3.91 -8.61 17.01
N ILE A 264 -4.32 -9.87 16.94
CA ILE A 264 -3.46 -11.00 16.54
C ILE A 264 -2.83 -10.80 15.15
N LYS A 265 -3.59 -10.30 14.19
CA LYS A 265 -3.02 -9.98 12.85
C LYS A 265 -1.90 -8.94 12.94
N ILE A 266 -2.04 -7.95 13.81
CA ILE A 266 -1.03 -6.90 14.00
C ILE A 266 0.19 -7.45 14.74
N LEU A 267 0.00 -8.34 15.71
CA LEU A 267 1.10 -8.98 16.41
C LEU A 267 2.01 -9.79 15.46
N LYS A 268 1.46 -10.43 14.45
CA LYS A 268 2.26 -11.10 13.40
C LYS A 268 3.18 -10.14 12.65
N ILE A 269 2.69 -8.92 12.38
CA ILE A 269 3.53 -7.88 11.76
C ILE A 269 4.62 -7.45 12.72
N LEU A 270 4.27 -7.26 13.99
CA LEU A 270 5.21 -6.90 15.04
C LEU A 270 6.33 -7.95 15.20
N ASP A 271 5.97 -9.24 15.16
CA ASP A 271 6.93 -10.35 15.25
C ASP A 271 7.88 -10.36 14.04
N ALA A 272 7.34 -10.28 12.83
CA ALA A 272 8.15 -10.19 11.61
C ALA A 272 9.08 -8.96 11.66
N TYR A 273 8.57 -7.83 12.14
CA TYR A 273 9.34 -6.62 12.33
C TYR A 273 10.44 -6.75 13.37
N ASN A 274 10.14 -7.30 14.55
CA ASN A 274 11.11 -7.52 15.62
C ASN A 274 12.26 -8.43 15.17
N ASN A 275 11.93 -9.51 14.46
CA ASN A 275 12.90 -10.48 13.95
C ASN A 275 13.77 -9.91 12.83
N SER A 276 13.15 -9.25 11.85
CA SER A 276 13.83 -8.85 10.62
C SER A 276 14.50 -7.47 10.71
N VAL A 277 13.95 -6.56 11.50
CA VAL A 277 14.37 -5.14 11.54
C VAL A 277 15.06 -4.80 12.84
N LEU A 278 14.42 -5.01 13.99
CA LEU A 278 14.96 -4.59 15.29
C LEU A 278 16.01 -5.55 15.82
N GLN A 279 15.99 -6.83 15.43
CA GLN A 279 16.86 -7.89 15.95
C GLN A 279 16.93 -7.85 17.50
N LEU A 280 15.77 -7.67 18.14
CA LEU A 280 15.66 -7.53 19.58
C LEU A 280 16.06 -8.85 20.24
N LYS A 281 17.28 -8.90 20.76
CA LYS A 281 17.70 -9.92 21.72
C LYS A 281 17.40 -9.36 23.12
N GLY A 282 16.40 -9.89 23.78
CA GLY A 282 16.07 -9.46 25.14
C GLY A 282 14.58 -9.52 25.44
N THR A 283 14.12 -8.82 26.44
CA THR A 283 12.78 -8.90 27.04
C THR A 283 11.66 -8.98 26.00
N PHE A 284 11.18 -10.19 25.79
CA PHE A 284 10.12 -10.49 24.84
C PHE A 284 8.79 -10.58 25.58
N ILE A 285 7.82 -9.73 25.21
CA ILE A 285 6.46 -9.89 25.69
C ILE A 285 5.76 -10.91 24.78
N PRO A 286 5.28 -12.03 25.32
CA PRO A 286 4.56 -13.04 24.54
C PRO A 286 3.14 -12.58 24.24
N TRP A 287 3.01 -11.51 23.44
CA TRP A 287 1.76 -10.81 23.17
C TRP A 287 0.60 -11.71 22.76
N GLU A 288 0.87 -12.68 21.87
CA GLU A 288 -0.17 -13.57 21.36
C GLU A 288 -0.68 -14.54 22.44
N ALA A 289 0.25 -15.17 23.19
CA ALA A 289 -0.08 -16.07 24.30
C ALA A 289 -0.81 -15.32 25.40
N LEU A 290 -0.29 -14.13 25.75
CA LEU A 290 -0.88 -13.25 26.74
C LEU A 290 -2.30 -12.83 26.37
N SER A 291 -2.50 -12.35 25.13
CA SER A 291 -3.82 -11.93 24.65
C SER A 291 -4.86 -13.05 24.71
N LYS A 292 -4.47 -14.29 24.38
CA LYS A 292 -5.36 -15.47 24.46
C LYS A 292 -5.74 -15.79 25.91
N GLN A 293 -4.80 -15.74 26.83
CA GLN A 293 -5.05 -16.00 28.26
C GLN A 293 -5.96 -14.93 28.88
N LEU A 294 -5.70 -13.65 28.59
CA LEU A 294 -6.49 -12.54 29.10
C LEU A 294 -7.96 -12.56 28.63
N LEU A 295 -8.22 -13.13 27.45
CA LEU A 295 -9.59 -13.32 26.93
C LEU A 295 -10.35 -14.42 27.66
N SER A 296 -9.67 -15.41 28.21
CA SER A 296 -10.32 -16.56 28.88
C SER A 296 -10.81 -16.26 30.29
N ILE A 297 -10.43 -15.10 30.84
CA ILE A 297 -10.77 -14.72 32.23
C ILE A 297 -12.26 -14.47 32.35
N LYS A 298 -12.84 -15.02 33.43
CA LYS A 298 -14.21 -14.83 33.87
C LYS A 298 -14.22 -14.31 35.31
N PRO A 299 -15.30 -13.65 35.74
CA PRO A 299 -15.44 -13.24 37.13
C PRO A 299 -15.22 -14.41 38.09
N SER A 300 -14.55 -14.16 39.18
CA SER A 300 -14.22 -15.18 40.21
C SER A 300 -15.45 -15.68 40.97
N SER A 301 -16.53 -14.89 40.99
CA SER A 301 -17.82 -15.23 41.61
C SER A 301 -18.99 -14.68 40.81
N SER A 302 -20.10 -15.42 40.76
CA SER A 302 -21.37 -15.01 40.18
C SER A 302 -22.14 -14.00 41.04
N THR A 303 -21.67 -13.72 42.25
CA THR A 303 -22.33 -12.77 43.15
C THR A 303 -21.84 -11.34 43.06
N LEU A 304 -20.76 -11.10 42.28
CA LEU A 304 -20.17 -9.79 42.05
C LEU A 304 -21.12 -8.89 41.25
N LYS A 305 -21.14 -7.60 41.58
CA LYS A 305 -21.87 -6.56 40.85
C LYS A 305 -20.96 -5.89 39.80
N ASP A 306 -21.55 -5.17 38.85
CA ASP A 306 -20.86 -4.66 37.65
C ASP A 306 -19.46 -4.04 37.89
N LYS A 307 -19.33 -3.15 38.88
CA LYS A 307 -18.02 -2.55 39.21
C LYS A 307 -17.05 -3.54 39.82
N GLU A 308 -17.54 -4.43 40.68
CA GLU A 308 -16.71 -5.47 41.32
C GLU A 308 -16.24 -6.50 40.30
N ILE A 309 -17.07 -6.82 39.29
CA ILE A 309 -16.72 -7.68 38.17
C ILE A 309 -15.54 -7.09 37.38
N ALA A 310 -15.62 -5.81 37.05
CA ALA A 310 -14.57 -5.13 36.27
C ALA A 310 -13.24 -5.11 37.03
N GLU A 311 -13.27 -4.82 38.32
CA GLU A 311 -12.09 -4.80 39.18
C GLU A 311 -11.49 -6.20 39.38
N ASP A 312 -12.30 -7.21 39.63
CA ASP A 312 -11.87 -8.61 39.76
C ASP A 312 -11.20 -9.11 38.47
N ILE A 313 -11.82 -8.89 37.31
CA ILE A 313 -11.24 -9.26 36.01
C ILE A 313 -9.90 -8.55 35.79
N ARG A 314 -9.81 -7.24 36.10
CA ARG A 314 -8.57 -6.48 35.97
C ARG A 314 -7.46 -7.03 36.86
N LEU A 315 -7.75 -7.36 38.11
CA LEU A 315 -6.77 -7.97 39.03
C LEU A 315 -6.31 -9.33 38.56
N GLN A 316 -7.21 -10.16 38.05
CA GLN A 316 -6.84 -11.47 37.48
C GLN A 316 -5.93 -11.31 36.25
N ARG A 317 -6.23 -10.35 35.37
CA ARG A 317 -5.41 -10.00 34.20
C ARG A 317 -3.99 -9.59 34.60
N LEU A 318 -3.86 -8.72 35.58
CA LEU A 318 -2.56 -8.28 36.10
C LEU A 318 -1.73 -9.43 36.67
N LYS A 319 -2.37 -10.39 37.35
CA LYS A 319 -1.69 -11.61 37.87
C LYS A 319 -1.16 -12.47 36.73
N ILE A 320 -1.96 -12.66 35.66
CA ILE A 320 -1.52 -13.44 34.49
C ILE A 320 -0.32 -12.77 33.82
N ILE A 321 -0.39 -11.46 33.59
CA ILE A 321 0.71 -10.68 33.00
C ILE A 321 1.99 -10.89 33.82
N HIS A 322 1.90 -10.75 35.13
CA HIS A 322 3.04 -10.97 36.03
C HIS A 322 3.64 -12.38 35.91
N GLN A 323 2.79 -13.41 35.84
CA GLN A 323 3.23 -14.79 35.70
C GLN A 323 3.92 -15.06 34.37
N GLU A 324 3.36 -14.53 33.26
CA GLU A 324 3.93 -14.70 31.94
C GLU A 324 5.27 -13.97 31.77
N LEU A 325 5.41 -12.77 32.32
CA LEU A 325 6.68 -12.06 32.30
C LEU A 325 7.78 -12.80 33.09
N LYS A 326 7.43 -13.40 34.23
CA LYS A 326 8.38 -14.21 35.02
C LYS A 326 8.82 -15.51 34.35
N ARG A 327 7.99 -16.07 33.46
CA ARG A 327 8.33 -17.30 32.73
C ARG A 327 9.28 -17.05 31.54
N ASN A 328 9.26 -15.86 31.00
CA ASN A 328 9.96 -15.51 29.76
C ASN A 328 11.14 -14.52 29.99
N GLY A 329 11.38 -14.07 31.19
CA GLY A 329 12.54 -13.29 31.63
C GLY A 329 13.48 -14.11 32.48
#